data_ae859074d09f7bcb25474318f47a818a
#
_entry.id   ae859074d09f7bcb25474318f47a818a
#
_cell.length_a   1.000
_cell.length_b   1.000
_cell.length_c   1.000
_cell.angle_alpha   90.00
_cell.angle_beta   90.00
_cell.angle_gamma   90.00
#
_symmetry.space_group_name_H-M   'P 1'
#
loop_
_entity.id
_entity.type
_entity.pdbx_description
1 polymer ?
#
loop_
_entity_poly.entity_id
_entity_poly.type
_entity_poly.pdbx_seq_one_letter_code
_entity_poly.pdbx_strand_id
1 'polypeptide(L)'
;MKKTLVLMLSVVMALSLLAGCGSRGAPAESDVIKIGVFEPMTGANAAGGEMTVEGIQLANEKMPEILGKKVELVIVDNKSDKVEAANAANKLIEQDKVVAIIGSYGSSLSMAAGDIVKTAQVPAVGCSPTNPLVTLNNDFYFRVCFIDPFQGTVMANYAFNELGARTAAIIQDVQQDYSVGLSKYFVDAFTELTGDPNSIVATVSYNTGDQDFSAQLTSVKGLNPDVIFAPGNYGESALLIKQARDLGMDTPILGGDTWEAPEFLSIGGAAVEGAVFSTHFTSEAPVTEVSEVFLADYQAKYGKAANAFAALGYDAYMVILDAIERAGSADSVAIQQALAETEGFVGATGNITLDENGDAVKSAVINKVEGGKFVYLTTVEP
;
A
#
# COMPACT_ATOMS: atom_id res chain seq x y z
N MET A 1 80.62 19.75 -12.57
CA MET A 1 79.95 18.46 -12.41
C MET A 1 78.93 18.38 -11.30
N LYS A 2 79.05 18.97 -10.12
CA LYS A 2 78.03 18.90 -9.02
C LYS A 2 76.77 19.72 -9.27
N LYS A 3 76.80 20.83 -10.01
CA LYS A 3 75.61 21.67 -10.30
C LYS A 3 74.70 21.11 -11.42
N THR A 4 75.25 20.36 -12.36
CA THR A 4 74.51 19.68 -13.44
C THR A 4 73.82 18.45 -12.94
N LEU A 5 74.34 17.79 -11.92
CA LEU A 5 73.71 16.57 -11.34
C LEU A 5 72.52 16.93 -10.49
N VAL A 6 72.50 18.06 -9.80
CA VAL A 6 71.37 18.55 -9.00
C VAL A 6 70.21 19.00 -9.90
N LEU A 7 70.52 19.59 -11.09
CA LEU A 7 69.47 20.00 -12.02
C LEU A 7 68.77 18.82 -12.70
N MET A 8 69.52 17.77 -12.98
CA MET A 8 68.89 16.49 -13.53
C MET A 8 68.04 15.77 -12.49
N LEU A 9 68.42 15.78 -11.21
CA LEU A 9 67.66 15.12 -10.16
C LEU A 9 66.32 15.86 -9.87
N SER A 10 66.34 17.22 -9.98
CA SER A 10 65.09 18.03 -9.80
C SER A 10 64.12 17.92 -10.97
N VAL A 11 64.57 17.68 -12.19
CA VAL A 11 63.71 17.46 -13.36
C VAL A 11 63.07 16.08 -13.34
N VAL A 12 63.78 15.05 -12.86
CA VAL A 12 63.21 13.71 -12.69
C VAL A 12 62.18 13.65 -11.57
N MET A 13 62.34 14.44 -10.50
CA MET A 13 61.36 14.52 -9.40
C MET A 13 60.12 15.34 -9.78
N ALA A 14 60.21 16.30 -10.69
CA ALA A 14 59.08 17.07 -11.21
C ALA A 14 58.24 16.28 -12.24
N LEU A 15 58.85 15.37 -12.99
CA LEU A 15 58.10 14.48 -13.93
C LEU A 15 57.36 13.35 -13.22
N SER A 16 57.78 12.90 -12.04
CA SER A 16 57.07 11.87 -11.27
C SER A 16 55.84 12.39 -10.55
N LEU A 17 55.67 13.73 -10.39
CA LEU A 17 54.47 14.34 -9.83
C LEU A 17 53.32 14.57 -10.85
N LEU A 18 53.60 14.48 -12.13
CA LEU A 18 52.60 14.63 -13.21
C LEU A 18 52.01 13.30 -13.69
N ALA A 19 52.56 12.15 -13.26
CA ALA A 19 52.00 10.83 -13.57
C ALA A 19 50.97 10.30 -12.55
N GLY A 20 50.63 11.10 -11.53
CA GLY A 20 49.73 10.74 -10.43
C GLY A 20 48.28 11.24 -10.58
N CYS A 21 47.89 11.84 -11.69
CA CYS A 21 46.47 11.99 -12.05
C CYS A 21 45.95 10.69 -12.69
N GLY A 22 45.96 9.61 -11.92
CA GLY A 22 45.08 8.49 -12.17
C GLY A 22 43.67 9.02 -12.24
N SER A 23 43.01 8.90 -13.39
CA SER A 23 41.59 9.02 -13.51
C SER A 23 41.00 8.24 -12.33
N ARG A 24 40.32 8.93 -11.40
CA ARG A 24 39.32 8.28 -10.56
C ARG A 24 38.35 7.67 -11.58
N GLY A 25 38.46 6.37 -11.82
CA GLY A 25 37.47 5.63 -12.56
C GLY A 25 36.13 6.04 -11.94
N ALA A 26 35.18 6.39 -12.76
CA ALA A 26 33.81 6.47 -12.32
C ALA A 26 33.53 5.20 -11.50
N PRO A 27 32.80 5.29 -10.37
CA PRO A 27 32.43 4.10 -9.62
C PRO A 27 31.93 3.07 -10.62
N ALA A 28 32.45 1.85 -10.59
CA ALA A 28 31.97 0.79 -11.46
C ALA A 28 30.46 0.73 -11.29
N GLU A 29 29.73 0.94 -12.37
CA GLU A 29 28.28 0.91 -12.37
C GLU A 29 27.87 -0.48 -11.87
N SER A 30 27.05 -0.56 -10.84
CA SER A 30 26.63 -1.84 -10.26
C SER A 30 25.93 -2.68 -11.33
N ASP A 31 26.30 -3.93 -11.45
CA ASP A 31 25.61 -4.91 -12.32
C ASP A 31 24.25 -5.33 -11.75
N VAL A 32 23.86 -4.78 -10.60
CA VAL A 32 22.63 -5.09 -9.88
C VAL A 32 21.88 -3.79 -9.56
N ILE A 33 20.59 -3.79 -9.84
CA ILE A 33 19.63 -2.74 -9.42
C ILE A 33 18.91 -3.26 -8.18
N LYS A 34 18.98 -2.52 -7.07
CA LYS A 34 18.31 -2.90 -5.83
C LYS A 34 17.02 -2.12 -5.66
N ILE A 35 15.93 -2.84 -5.45
CA ILE A 35 14.62 -2.29 -5.07
C ILE A 35 14.34 -2.69 -3.62
N GLY A 36 14.09 -1.70 -2.76
CA GLY A 36 13.73 -1.92 -1.37
C GLY A 36 12.27 -2.29 -1.21
N VAL A 37 11.97 -3.08 -0.20
CA VAL A 37 10.59 -3.42 0.20
C VAL A 37 10.49 -3.26 1.71
N PHE A 38 9.56 -2.43 2.21
CA PHE A 38 9.31 -2.29 3.65
C PHE A 38 7.84 -2.58 3.96
N GLU A 39 7.56 -3.85 4.23
CA GLU A 39 6.22 -4.35 4.50
C GLU A 39 6.13 -4.93 5.91
N PRO A 40 4.94 -4.94 6.55
CA PRO A 40 4.76 -5.60 7.84
C PRO A 40 4.77 -7.12 7.63
N MET A 41 5.89 -7.77 7.93
CA MET A 41 6.02 -9.23 7.89
C MET A 41 5.73 -9.86 9.25
N THR A 42 5.65 -9.03 10.31
CA THR A 42 5.26 -9.41 11.67
C THR A 42 4.35 -8.35 12.28
N GLY A 43 3.66 -8.70 13.39
CA GLY A 43 2.74 -7.79 14.09
C GLY A 43 1.30 -7.86 13.56
N ALA A 44 0.50 -6.84 13.89
CA ALA A 44 -0.96 -6.85 13.66
C ALA A 44 -1.35 -6.87 12.17
N ASN A 45 -0.49 -6.38 11.28
CA ASN A 45 -0.75 -6.27 9.85
C ASN A 45 0.01 -7.31 9.01
N ALA A 46 0.60 -8.34 9.66
CA ALA A 46 1.49 -9.30 8.99
C ALA A 46 0.85 -9.97 7.78
N ALA A 47 -0.41 -10.40 7.88
CA ALA A 47 -1.09 -11.06 6.77
C ALA A 47 -1.16 -10.18 5.50
N GLY A 48 -1.47 -8.88 5.66
CA GLY A 48 -1.50 -7.94 4.53
C GLY A 48 -0.12 -7.75 3.90
N GLY A 49 0.92 -7.57 4.72
CA GLY A 49 2.30 -7.41 4.24
C GLY A 49 2.85 -8.67 3.57
N GLU A 50 2.61 -9.84 4.14
CA GLU A 50 3.04 -11.11 3.55
C GLU A 50 2.42 -11.34 2.17
N MET A 51 1.11 -11.10 2.03
CA MET A 51 0.41 -11.20 0.75
C MET A 51 0.97 -10.21 -0.29
N THR A 52 1.25 -8.97 0.12
CA THR A 52 1.88 -7.96 -0.73
C THR A 52 3.26 -8.43 -1.21
N VAL A 53 4.10 -8.93 -0.31
CA VAL A 53 5.44 -9.44 -0.64
C VAL A 53 5.38 -10.66 -1.58
N GLU A 54 4.40 -11.54 -1.42
CA GLU A 54 4.21 -12.66 -2.37
C GLU A 54 4.00 -12.14 -3.81
N GLY A 55 3.18 -11.09 -3.99
CA GLY A 55 2.98 -10.45 -5.29
C GLY A 55 4.25 -9.82 -5.85
N ILE A 56 4.99 -9.08 -5.03
CA ILE A 56 6.28 -8.46 -5.40
C ILE A 56 7.30 -9.53 -5.83
N GLN A 57 7.41 -10.62 -5.07
CA GLN A 57 8.33 -11.71 -5.38
C GLN A 57 7.94 -12.44 -6.66
N LEU A 58 6.64 -12.64 -6.92
CA LEU A 58 6.17 -13.22 -8.17
C LEU A 58 6.53 -12.32 -9.36
N ALA A 59 6.33 -11.01 -9.25
CA ALA A 59 6.69 -10.04 -10.27
C ALA A 59 8.20 -10.04 -10.54
N ASN A 60 9.05 -10.07 -9.51
CA ASN A 60 10.50 -10.13 -9.65
C ASN A 60 10.97 -11.44 -10.33
N GLU A 61 10.33 -12.56 -10.06
CA GLU A 61 10.64 -13.81 -10.77
C GLU A 61 10.26 -13.77 -12.26
N LYS A 62 9.21 -13.02 -12.61
CA LYS A 62 8.78 -12.82 -14.00
C LYS A 62 9.69 -11.85 -14.75
N MET A 63 10.11 -10.79 -14.09
CA MET A 63 10.98 -9.74 -14.64
C MET A 63 12.19 -9.54 -13.73
N PRO A 64 13.16 -10.50 -13.73
CA PRO A 64 14.31 -10.47 -12.82
C PRO A 64 15.43 -9.52 -13.26
N GLU A 65 15.32 -8.93 -14.46
CA GLU A 65 16.33 -8.08 -15.06
C GLU A 65 15.70 -6.88 -15.78
N ILE A 66 16.35 -5.73 -15.69
CA ILE A 66 16.00 -4.51 -16.42
C ILE A 66 17.28 -3.77 -16.84
N LEU A 67 17.31 -3.14 -18.01
CA LEU A 67 18.49 -2.50 -18.60
C LEU A 67 19.72 -3.43 -18.67
N GLY A 68 19.51 -4.75 -18.81
CA GLY A 68 20.57 -5.75 -18.83
C GLY A 68 21.24 -6.00 -17.47
N LYS A 69 20.63 -5.52 -16.37
CA LYS A 69 21.10 -5.69 -14.99
C LYS A 69 20.09 -6.51 -14.20
N LYS A 70 20.58 -7.35 -13.28
CA LYS A 70 19.73 -8.10 -12.35
C LYS A 70 19.02 -7.16 -11.39
N VAL A 71 17.75 -7.42 -11.10
CA VAL A 71 17.00 -6.74 -10.04
C VAL A 71 17.03 -7.60 -8.77
N GLU A 72 17.49 -6.99 -7.67
CA GLU A 72 17.54 -7.59 -6.34
C GLU A 72 16.53 -6.91 -5.42
N LEU A 73 15.65 -7.71 -4.79
CA LEU A 73 14.74 -7.23 -3.75
C LEU A 73 15.45 -7.24 -2.40
N VAL A 74 15.42 -6.10 -1.69
CA VAL A 74 15.88 -5.99 -0.31
C VAL A 74 14.67 -5.80 0.58
N ILE A 75 14.22 -6.87 1.24
CA ILE A 75 12.99 -6.88 2.03
C ILE A 75 13.33 -6.62 3.51
N VAL A 76 12.66 -5.65 4.11
CA VAL A 76 12.80 -5.28 5.52
C VAL A 76 11.43 -5.29 6.18
N ASP A 77 11.31 -6.03 7.30
CA ASP A 77 10.09 -6.07 8.12
C ASP A 77 9.95 -4.77 8.93
N ASN A 78 8.85 -4.06 8.78
CA ASN A 78 8.52 -2.87 9.56
C ASN A 78 7.71 -3.18 10.84
N LYS A 79 7.43 -4.46 11.12
CA LYS A 79 6.81 -4.98 12.34
C LYS A 79 5.44 -4.38 12.68
N SER A 80 4.72 -3.85 11.70
CA SER A 80 3.46 -3.11 11.91
C SER A 80 3.60 -1.88 12.84
N ASP A 81 4.80 -1.29 12.92
CA ASP A 81 5.12 -0.17 13.81
C ASP A 81 5.65 1.04 13.02
N LYS A 82 5.15 2.25 13.33
CA LYS A 82 5.53 3.50 12.63
C LYS A 82 7.02 3.83 12.77
N VAL A 83 7.62 3.56 13.92
CA VAL A 83 9.05 3.83 14.16
C VAL A 83 9.91 2.84 13.37
N GLU A 84 9.52 1.57 13.37
CA GLU A 84 10.21 0.54 12.59
C GLU A 84 10.04 0.74 11.08
N ALA A 85 8.89 1.27 10.63
CA ALA A 85 8.69 1.65 9.22
C ALA A 85 9.66 2.77 8.78
N ALA A 86 9.82 3.80 9.60
CA ALA A 86 10.81 4.86 9.37
C ALA A 86 12.25 4.31 9.38
N ASN A 87 12.58 3.41 10.34
CA ASN A 87 13.89 2.76 10.41
C ASN A 87 14.15 1.88 9.19
N ALA A 88 13.14 1.13 8.71
CA ALA A 88 13.24 0.31 7.51
C ALA A 88 13.55 1.15 6.26
N ALA A 89 12.82 2.26 6.05
CA ALA A 89 13.06 3.17 4.94
C ALA A 89 14.49 3.76 4.99
N ASN A 90 14.92 4.25 6.15
CA ASN A 90 16.28 4.74 6.32
C ASN A 90 17.34 3.67 6.04
N LYS A 91 17.15 2.44 6.52
CA LYS A 91 18.09 1.33 6.27
C LYS A 91 18.20 1.03 4.77
N LEU A 92 17.06 0.89 4.08
CA LEU A 92 17.02 0.61 2.65
C LEU A 92 17.78 1.67 1.84
N ILE A 93 17.58 2.95 2.18
CA ILE A 93 18.20 4.08 1.47
C ILE A 93 19.69 4.21 1.85
N GLU A 94 19.99 4.32 3.13
CA GLU A 94 21.32 4.70 3.58
C GLU A 94 22.32 3.54 3.59
N GLN A 95 21.87 2.33 3.92
CA GLN A 95 22.76 1.18 4.06
C GLN A 95 22.72 0.29 2.82
N ASP A 96 21.51 -0.07 2.35
CA ASP A 96 21.35 -1.00 1.25
C ASP A 96 21.47 -0.33 -0.13
N LYS A 97 21.33 1.03 -0.18
CA LYS A 97 21.48 1.84 -1.39
C LYS A 97 20.54 1.43 -2.51
N VAL A 98 19.26 1.28 -2.16
CA VAL A 98 18.20 0.98 -3.13
C VAL A 98 17.90 2.18 -4.00
N VAL A 99 17.47 1.96 -5.24
CA VAL A 99 17.14 3.03 -6.21
C VAL A 99 15.67 3.45 -6.16
N ALA A 100 14.81 2.58 -5.64
CA ALA A 100 13.39 2.81 -5.41
C ALA A 100 12.91 1.90 -4.27
N ILE A 101 11.75 2.22 -3.69
CA ILE A 101 11.16 1.48 -2.57
C ILE A 101 9.73 1.09 -2.91
N ILE A 102 9.31 -0.11 -2.51
CA ILE A 102 7.92 -0.57 -2.53
C ILE A 102 7.43 -0.67 -1.09
N GLY A 103 6.22 -0.19 -0.83
CA GLY A 103 5.56 -0.30 0.48
C GLY A 103 4.92 1.02 0.93
N SER A 104 4.20 0.96 1.97
CA SER A 104 3.91 -0.16 2.87
C SER A 104 2.40 -0.45 2.88
N TYR A 105 2.01 -1.68 3.23
CA TYR A 105 0.66 -1.94 3.68
C TYR A 105 0.33 -1.05 4.89
N GLY A 106 -0.79 -0.32 4.79
CA GLY A 106 -1.22 0.59 5.85
C GLY A 106 -0.68 2.01 5.71
N SER A 107 -1.61 2.97 5.67
CA SER A 107 -1.30 4.40 5.44
C SER A 107 -0.37 4.99 6.49
N SER A 108 -0.58 4.66 7.78
CA SER A 108 0.26 5.17 8.87
C SER A 108 1.73 4.75 8.77
N LEU A 109 1.99 3.53 8.26
CA LEU A 109 3.34 3.01 8.05
C LEU A 109 4.01 3.69 6.85
N SER A 110 3.24 3.89 5.77
CA SER A 110 3.69 4.61 4.57
C SER A 110 4.03 6.07 4.89
N MET A 111 3.15 6.77 5.62
CA MET A 111 3.38 8.16 6.04
C MET A 111 4.63 8.32 6.89
N ALA A 112 4.97 7.34 7.72
CA ALA A 112 6.20 7.36 8.54
C ALA A 112 7.48 7.37 7.70
N ALA A 113 7.46 6.86 6.47
CA ALA A 113 8.57 6.90 5.52
C ALA A 113 8.56 8.15 4.62
N GLY A 114 7.45 8.92 4.57
CA GLY A 114 7.22 9.97 3.60
C GLY A 114 8.33 11.02 3.51
N ASP A 115 8.69 11.66 4.63
CA ASP A 115 9.75 12.67 4.66
C ASP A 115 11.14 12.08 4.38
N ILE A 116 11.34 10.81 4.69
CA ILE A 116 12.61 10.12 4.48
C ILE A 116 12.87 9.94 2.98
N VAL A 117 11.90 9.40 2.25
CA VAL A 117 12.03 9.17 0.80
C VAL A 117 12.14 10.49 0.04
N LYS A 118 11.36 11.51 0.43
CA LYS A 118 11.43 12.86 -0.14
C LYS A 118 12.80 13.50 0.05
N THR A 119 13.32 13.48 1.28
CA THR A 119 14.60 14.09 1.62
C THR A 119 15.76 13.38 0.92
N ALA A 120 15.70 12.07 0.83
CA ALA A 120 16.71 11.25 0.16
C ALA A 120 16.59 11.27 -1.37
N GLN A 121 15.50 11.79 -1.91
CA GLN A 121 15.16 11.75 -3.34
C GLN A 121 15.17 10.32 -3.92
N VAL A 122 14.65 9.36 -3.16
CA VAL A 122 14.46 7.97 -3.57
C VAL A 122 12.96 7.70 -3.66
N PRO A 123 12.40 7.40 -4.85
CA PRO A 123 10.96 7.25 -5.00
C PRO A 123 10.43 6.01 -4.29
N ALA A 124 9.24 6.14 -3.71
CA ALA A 124 8.48 5.04 -3.12
C ALA A 124 7.16 4.84 -3.88
N VAL A 125 6.76 3.57 -4.05
CA VAL A 125 5.46 3.19 -4.60
C VAL A 125 4.70 2.38 -3.56
N GLY A 126 3.63 2.97 -3.02
CA GLY A 126 2.72 2.31 -2.09
C GLY A 126 1.82 1.31 -2.81
N CYS A 127 1.70 0.10 -2.25
CA CYS A 127 0.79 -0.91 -2.79
C CYS A 127 -0.65 -0.61 -2.41
N SER A 128 -0.94 -0.48 -1.12
CA SER A 128 -2.30 -0.32 -0.61
C SER A 128 -2.51 0.80 0.43
N PRO A 129 -1.64 1.81 0.58
CA PRO A 129 -1.92 2.91 1.51
C PRO A 129 -2.89 3.90 0.85
N THR A 130 -4.12 3.94 1.31
CA THR A 130 -5.23 4.67 0.66
C THR A 130 -5.42 6.11 1.16
N ASN A 131 -4.85 6.47 2.32
CA ASN A 131 -5.01 7.82 2.86
C ASN A 131 -4.32 8.87 1.96
N PRO A 132 -5.02 9.96 1.53
CA PRO A 132 -4.43 10.99 0.68
C PRO A 132 -3.14 11.62 1.21
N LEU A 133 -2.96 11.66 2.53
CA LEU A 133 -1.77 12.25 3.15
C LEU A 133 -0.46 11.51 2.85
N VAL A 134 -0.52 10.30 2.31
CA VAL A 134 0.68 9.52 1.94
C VAL A 134 1.48 10.20 0.84
N THR A 135 0.78 10.72 -0.17
CA THR A 135 1.39 11.36 -1.36
C THR A 135 1.31 12.89 -1.30
N LEU A 136 0.40 13.44 -0.49
CA LEU A 136 0.16 14.88 -0.44
C LEU A 136 1.44 15.68 -0.17
N ASN A 137 1.79 16.58 -1.10
CA ASN A 137 3.02 17.40 -1.07
C ASN A 137 4.31 16.55 -1.05
N ASN A 138 4.30 15.35 -1.61
CA ASN A 138 5.47 14.47 -1.66
C ASN A 138 5.69 13.89 -3.06
N ASP A 139 6.44 14.58 -3.89
CA ASP A 139 6.74 14.22 -5.27
C ASP A 139 7.55 12.91 -5.41
N PHE A 140 7.99 12.32 -4.29
CA PHE A 140 8.73 11.06 -4.24
C PHE A 140 7.90 9.90 -3.67
N TYR A 141 6.60 10.10 -3.40
CA TYR A 141 5.72 9.02 -2.99
C TYR A 141 4.57 8.87 -4.00
N PHE A 142 4.43 7.68 -4.56
CA PHE A 142 3.40 7.29 -5.52
C PHE A 142 2.61 6.12 -4.95
N ARG A 143 1.47 5.77 -5.57
CA ARG A 143 0.71 4.57 -5.19
C ARG A 143 -0.01 3.95 -6.38
N VAL A 144 -0.26 2.63 -6.32
CA VAL A 144 -1.00 1.89 -7.35
C VAL A 144 -2.42 1.53 -6.93
N CYS A 145 -2.86 1.94 -5.74
CA CYS A 145 -4.21 1.77 -5.22
C CYS A 145 -5.05 3.04 -5.38
N PHE A 146 -6.39 2.91 -5.29
CA PHE A 146 -7.29 4.07 -5.14
C PHE A 146 -7.10 4.77 -3.78
N ILE A 147 -7.81 5.88 -3.54
CA ILE A 147 -7.70 6.69 -2.33
C ILE A 147 -8.99 6.71 -1.51
N ASP A 148 -8.88 6.98 -0.19
CA ASP A 148 -9.99 7.00 0.77
C ASP A 148 -11.17 7.90 0.41
N PRO A 149 -11.01 9.09 -0.24
CA PRO A 149 -12.15 9.88 -0.70
C PRO A 149 -13.08 9.11 -1.62
N PHE A 150 -12.53 8.36 -2.57
CA PHE A 150 -13.30 7.49 -3.44
C PHE A 150 -13.86 6.29 -2.68
N GLN A 151 -13.05 5.61 -1.89
CA GLN A 151 -13.47 4.45 -1.10
C GLN A 151 -14.61 4.79 -0.13
N GLY A 152 -14.51 5.90 0.58
CA GLY A 152 -15.55 6.38 1.50
C GLY A 152 -16.86 6.68 0.78
N THR A 153 -16.79 7.31 -0.40
CA THR A 153 -17.94 7.57 -1.26
C THR A 153 -18.60 6.27 -1.75
N VAL A 154 -17.81 5.30 -2.19
CA VAL A 154 -18.30 3.98 -2.63
C VAL A 154 -19.09 3.29 -1.51
N MET A 155 -18.54 3.24 -0.30
CA MET A 155 -19.19 2.56 0.83
C MET A 155 -20.40 3.34 1.36
N ALA A 156 -20.39 4.67 1.32
CA ALA A 156 -21.55 5.50 1.65
C ALA A 156 -22.71 5.29 0.66
N ASN A 157 -22.40 5.24 -0.65
CA ASN A 157 -23.38 4.92 -1.68
C ASN A 157 -23.96 3.52 -1.50
N TYR A 158 -23.14 2.53 -1.19
CA TYR A 158 -23.62 1.17 -0.90
C TYR A 158 -24.58 1.17 0.31
N ALA A 159 -24.21 1.83 1.40
CA ALA A 159 -25.05 1.93 2.58
C ALA A 159 -26.40 2.60 2.27
N PHE A 160 -26.38 3.73 1.55
CA PHE A 160 -27.57 4.51 1.25
C PHE A 160 -28.48 3.87 0.20
N ASN A 161 -27.91 3.39 -0.91
CA ASN A 161 -28.67 2.90 -2.06
C ASN A 161 -29.04 1.42 -1.94
N GLU A 162 -28.09 0.56 -1.55
CA GLU A 162 -28.29 -0.90 -1.53
C GLU A 162 -28.91 -1.37 -0.21
N LEU A 163 -28.47 -0.81 0.93
CA LEU A 163 -29.04 -1.16 2.23
C LEU A 163 -30.24 -0.28 2.62
N GLY A 164 -30.46 0.83 1.94
CA GLY A 164 -31.52 1.79 2.28
C GLY A 164 -31.27 2.52 3.59
N ALA A 165 -30.02 2.53 4.09
CA ALA A 165 -29.68 3.16 5.36
C ALA A 165 -29.89 4.68 5.31
N ARG A 166 -30.35 5.25 6.43
CA ARG A 166 -30.53 6.68 6.64
C ARG A 166 -29.79 7.18 7.86
N THR A 167 -29.40 6.24 8.74
CA THR A 167 -28.58 6.53 9.93
C THR A 167 -27.39 5.58 9.97
N ALA A 168 -26.23 6.09 10.33
CA ALA A 168 -24.99 5.32 10.47
C ALA A 168 -24.29 5.60 11.80
N ALA A 169 -23.62 4.59 12.34
CA ALA A 169 -22.63 4.77 13.39
C ALA A 169 -21.24 4.43 12.88
N ILE A 170 -20.24 5.13 13.40
CA ILE A 170 -18.83 4.92 13.06
C ILE A 170 -18.12 4.29 14.26
N ILE A 171 -17.32 3.25 14.01
CA ILE A 171 -16.40 2.66 15.00
C ILE A 171 -15.01 2.64 14.40
N GLN A 172 -14.10 3.47 14.92
CA GLN A 172 -12.79 3.69 14.30
C GLN A 172 -11.62 3.46 15.25
N ASP A 173 -10.49 3.03 14.69
CA ASP A 173 -9.20 3.01 15.37
C ASP A 173 -8.56 4.41 15.30
N VAL A 174 -8.46 5.09 16.46
CA VAL A 174 -7.90 6.46 16.50
C VAL A 174 -6.39 6.53 16.34
N GLN A 175 -5.69 5.42 16.40
CA GLN A 175 -4.24 5.37 16.23
C GLN A 175 -3.81 5.12 14.77
N GLN A 176 -4.78 4.77 13.90
CA GLN A 176 -4.55 4.51 12.48
C GLN A 176 -5.06 5.66 11.61
N ASP A 177 -4.15 6.31 10.90
CA ASP A 177 -4.51 7.41 9.98
C ASP A 177 -5.46 6.94 8.87
N TYR A 178 -5.36 5.67 8.45
CA TYR A 178 -6.30 5.00 7.55
C TYR A 178 -7.73 5.00 8.11
N SER A 179 -7.92 4.43 9.30
CA SER A 179 -9.26 4.27 9.89
C SER A 179 -9.95 5.61 10.14
N VAL A 180 -9.20 6.59 10.65
CA VAL A 180 -9.71 7.95 10.91
C VAL A 180 -10.03 8.66 9.58
N GLY A 181 -9.14 8.56 8.58
CA GLY A 181 -9.32 9.19 7.28
C GLY A 181 -10.52 8.63 6.52
N LEU A 182 -10.57 7.31 6.39
CA LEU A 182 -11.67 6.64 5.67
C LEU A 182 -13.02 6.86 6.37
N SER A 183 -13.05 6.84 7.71
CA SER A 183 -14.24 7.21 8.47
C SER A 183 -14.76 8.60 8.12
N LYS A 184 -13.86 9.56 8.04
CA LYS A 184 -14.22 10.94 7.69
C LYS A 184 -14.86 11.02 6.30
N TYR A 185 -14.26 10.38 5.29
CA TYR A 185 -14.78 10.42 3.92
C TYR A 185 -16.13 9.71 3.78
N PHE A 186 -16.32 8.59 4.51
CA PHE A 186 -17.64 7.97 4.59
C PHE A 186 -18.68 8.92 5.23
N VAL A 187 -18.35 9.56 6.35
CA VAL A 187 -19.22 10.52 7.05
C VAL A 187 -19.61 11.66 6.13
N ASP A 188 -18.65 12.27 5.44
CA ASP A 188 -18.90 13.38 4.52
C ASP A 188 -19.87 12.96 3.41
N ALA A 189 -19.59 11.84 2.72
CA ALA A 189 -20.41 11.35 1.64
C ALA A 189 -21.81 10.87 2.09
N PHE A 190 -21.89 10.15 3.22
CA PHE A 190 -23.17 9.66 3.73
C PHE A 190 -24.09 10.79 4.21
N THR A 191 -23.51 11.82 4.85
CA THR A 191 -24.25 13.02 5.27
C THR A 191 -24.77 13.80 4.06
N GLU A 192 -23.97 13.92 2.99
CA GLU A 192 -24.40 14.52 1.73
C GLU A 192 -25.56 13.75 1.08
N LEU A 193 -25.44 12.43 0.98
CA LEU A 193 -26.47 11.56 0.39
C LEU A 193 -27.80 11.61 1.15
N THR A 194 -27.75 11.62 2.48
CA THR A 194 -28.98 11.70 3.31
C THR A 194 -29.57 13.09 3.34
N GLY A 195 -28.77 14.14 3.14
CA GLY A 195 -29.17 15.53 3.36
C GLY A 195 -29.47 15.86 4.83
N ASP A 196 -29.15 14.97 5.77
CA ASP A 196 -29.38 15.15 7.22
C ASP A 196 -28.04 15.22 7.96
N PRO A 197 -27.70 16.37 8.57
CA PRO A 197 -26.48 16.50 9.37
C PRO A 197 -26.43 15.59 10.61
N ASN A 198 -27.58 15.01 11.00
CA ASN A 198 -27.67 14.08 12.12
C ASN A 198 -27.70 12.60 11.67
N SER A 199 -27.46 12.31 10.39
CA SER A 199 -27.44 10.94 9.87
C SER A 199 -26.36 10.06 10.52
N ILE A 200 -25.27 10.66 11.02
CA ILE A 200 -24.28 9.97 11.83
C ILE A 200 -24.67 10.07 13.30
N VAL A 201 -25.25 8.99 13.81
CA VAL A 201 -25.82 8.97 15.18
C VAL A 201 -24.77 8.78 16.28
N ALA A 202 -23.60 8.23 15.94
CA ALA A 202 -22.44 8.10 16.83
C ALA A 202 -21.14 7.97 16.05
N THR A 203 -20.06 8.49 16.62
CA THR A 203 -18.68 8.13 16.29
C THR A 203 -18.00 7.71 17.58
N VAL A 204 -17.62 6.45 17.66
CA VAL A 204 -16.91 5.87 18.82
C VAL A 204 -15.57 5.32 18.38
N SER A 205 -14.65 5.22 19.31
CA SER A 205 -13.25 4.92 18.99
C SER A 205 -12.70 3.81 19.89
N TYR A 206 -11.67 3.12 19.36
CA TYR A 206 -10.84 2.19 20.07
C TYR A 206 -9.36 2.45 19.72
N ASN A 207 -8.43 1.76 20.36
CA ASN A 207 -7.01 1.84 20.06
C ASN A 207 -6.54 0.55 19.38
N THR A 208 -5.55 0.67 18.50
CA THR A 208 -4.90 -0.49 17.87
C THR A 208 -4.52 -1.53 18.93
N GLY A 209 -4.91 -2.79 18.67
CA GLY A 209 -4.66 -3.91 19.57
C GLY A 209 -5.69 -4.11 20.68
N ASP A 210 -6.73 -3.27 20.77
CA ASP A 210 -7.84 -3.52 21.68
C ASP A 210 -8.54 -4.85 21.35
N GLN A 211 -8.93 -5.59 22.39
CA GLN A 211 -9.56 -6.90 22.28
C GLN A 211 -11.00 -6.93 22.78
N ASP A 212 -11.46 -5.86 23.44
CA ASP A 212 -12.81 -5.72 23.99
C ASP A 212 -13.45 -4.44 23.49
N PHE A 213 -14.51 -4.59 22.73
CA PHE A 213 -15.30 -3.51 22.12
C PHE A 213 -16.67 -3.34 22.76
N SER A 214 -16.91 -3.97 23.92
CA SER A 214 -18.23 -4.01 24.56
C SER A 214 -18.76 -2.63 24.90
N ALA A 215 -17.90 -1.68 25.30
CA ALA A 215 -18.30 -0.32 25.63
C ALA A 215 -18.79 0.44 24.38
N GLN A 216 -18.02 0.39 23.30
CA GLN A 216 -18.35 1.01 22.02
C GLN A 216 -19.65 0.42 21.43
N LEU A 217 -19.73 -0.91 21.41
CA LEU A 217 -20.89 -1.63 20.86
C LEU A 217 -22.17 -1.37 21.69
N THR A 218 -22.08 -1.34 23.02
CA THR A 218 -23.22 -1.01 23.89
C THR A 218 -23.74 0.39 23.62
N SER A 219 -22.83 1.37 23.46
CA SER A 219 -23.17 2.74 23.13
C SER A 219 -23.89 2.83 21.77
N VAL A 220 -23.36 2.20 20.75
CA VAL A 220 -23.93 2.19 19.39
C VAL A 220 -25.28 1.45 19.36
N LYS A 221 -25.37 0.28 20.04
CA LYS A 221 -26.60 -0.52 20.10
C LYS A 221 -27.79 0.29 20.61
N GLY A 222 -27.59 1.12 21.63
CA GLY A 222 -28.63 1.97 22.21
C GLY A 222 -29.21 3.00 21.24
N LEU A 223 -28.48 3.35 20.18
CA LEU A 223 -28.87 4.33 19.16
C LEU A 223 -29.58 3.69 17.96
N ASN A 224 -29.46 2.36 17.81
CA ASN A 224 -30.09 1.56 16.74
C ASN A 224 -29.86 2.13 15.33
N PRO A 225 -28.59 2.31 14.88
CA PRO A 225 -28.30 2.78 13.54
C PRO A 225 -28.71 1.75 12.48
N ASP A 226 -29.05 2.22 11.27
CA ASP A 226 -29.36 1.33 10.13
C ASP A 226 -28.12 0.57 9.65
N VAL A 227 -26.92 1.17 9.82
CA VAL A 227 -25.65 0.57 9.41
C VAL A 227 -24.53 1.02 10.38
N ILE A 228 -23.50 0.17 10.51
CA ILE A 228 -22.25 0.52 11.19
C ILE A 228 -21.13 0.52 10.15
N PHE A 229 -20.33 1.59 10.08
CA PHE A 229 -19.11 1.63 9.30
C PHE A 229 -17.91 1.52 10.24
N ALA A 230 -17.10 0.47 10.07
CA ALA A 230 -16.00 0.13 10.97
C ALA A 230 -14.68 -0.13 10.20
N PRO A 231 -14.04 0.91 9.61
CA PRO A 231 -12.88 0.75 8.74
C PRO A 231 -11.60 0.56 9.57
N GLY A 232 -11.52 -0.52 10.33
CA GLY A 232 -10.33 -0.97 11.05
C GLY A 232 -9.60 -2.08 10.33
N ASN A 233 -8.44 -2.48 10.83
CA ASN A 233 -7.72 -3.64 10.30
C ASN A 233 -8.51 -4.94 10.54
N TYR A 234 -8.22 -5.97 9.74
CA TYR A 234 -8.95 -7.24 9.72
C TYR A 234 -9.09 -7.89 11.11
N GLY A 235 -8.06 -7.84 11.96
CA GLY A 235 -8.05 -8.51 13.27
C GLY A 235 -9.06 -7.93 14.24
N GLU A 236 -8.97 -6.62 14.49
CA GLU A 236 -9.86 -5.88 15.38
C GLU A 236 -11.28 -5.86 14.83
N SER A 237 -11.43 -5.66 13.51
CA SER A 237 -12.75 -5.61 12.87
C SER A 237 -13.49 -6.94 12.96
N ALA A 238 -12.82 -8.07 12.78
CA ALA A 238 -13.41 -9.40 12.94
C ALA A 238 -13.87 -9.65 14.39
N LEU A 239 -13.05 -9.27 15.38
CA LEU A 239 -13.41 -9.37 16.81
C LEU A 239 -14.57 -8.45 17.17
N LEU A 240 -14.56 -7.22 16.67
CA LEU A 240 -15.63 -6.24 16.86
C LEU A 240 -16.98 -6.79 16.33
N ILE A 241 -16.98 -7.32 15.10
CA ILE A 241 -18.19 -7.91 14.51
C ILE A 241 -18.68 -9.11 15.35
N LYS A 242 -17.76 -9.98 15.77
CA LYS A 242 -18.10 -11.12 16.63
C LYS A 242 -18.78 -10.68 17.93
N GLN A 243 -18.18 -9.70 18.63
CA GLN A 243 -18.76 -9.16 19.86
C GLN A 243 -20.08 -8.43 19.60
N ALA A 244 -20.27 -7.77 18.47
CA ALA A 244 -21.56 -7.20 18.09
C ALA A 244 -22.64 -8.28 17.99
N ARG A 245 -22.34 -9.40 17.32
CA ARG A 245 -23.27 -10.53 17.19
C ARG A 245 -23.54 -11.20 18.55
N ASP A 246 -22.54 -11.36 19.40
CA ASP A 246 -22.69 -11.88 20.77
C ASP A 246 -23.59 -10.98 21.64
N LEU A 247 -23.59 -9.67 21.38
CA LEU A 247 -24.53 -8.71 22.00
C LEU A 247 -25.93 -8.72 21.38
N GLY A 248 -26.20 -9.56 20.37
CA GLY A 248 -27.47 -9.62 19.65
C GLY A 248 -27.72 -8.41 18.77
N MET A 249 -26.68 -7.83 18.18
CA MET A 249 -26.78 -6.77 17.17
C MET A 249 -26.78 -7.42 15.78
N ASP A 250 -27.88 -7.26 15.04
CA ASP A 250 -28.00 -7.76 13.65
C ASP A 250 -27.73 -6.64 12.62
N THR A 251 -27.43 -5.42 13.09
CA THR A 251 -27.11 -4.26 12.24
C THR A 251 -26.02 -4.63 11.23
N PRO A 252 -26.20 -4.34 9.92
CA PRO A 252 -25.16 -4.50 8.91
C PRO A 252 -23.89 -3.75 9.29
N ILE A 253 -22.74 -4.39 9.13
CA ILE A 253 -21.43 -3.78 9.41
C ILE A 253 -20.62 -3.78 8.13
N LEU A 254 -20.17 -2.60 7.75
CA LEU A 254 -19.39 -2.31 6.55
C LEU A 254 -17.96 -1.92 6.92
N GLY A 255 -17.02 -2.20 6.04
CA GLY A 255 -15.61 -1.82 6.22
C GLY A 255 -14.91 -1.45 4.93
N GLY A 256 -13.59 -1.40 4.99
CA GLY A 256 -12.73 -1.09 3.87
C GLY A 256 -11.83 -2.26 3.46
N ASP A 257 -10.91 -1.97 2.59
CA ASP A 257 -10.03 -2.92 1.90
C ASP A 257 -9.18 -3.82 2.82
N THR A 258 -8.83 -3.31 3.99
CA THR A 258 -8.07 -4.06 5.00
C THR A 258 -8.74 -5.34 5.50
N TRP A 259 -10.05 -5.55 5.21
CA TRP A 259 -10.76 -6.77 5.59
C TRP A 259 -10.46 -7.96 4.67
N GLU A 260 -9.82 -7.74 3.52
CA GLU A 260 -9.51 -8.82 2.58
C GLU A 260 -8.29 -9.66 3.03
N ALA A 261 -8.36 -10.19 4.23
CA ALA A 261 -7.36 -11.12 4.76
C ALA A 261 -8.03 -12.42 5.22
N PRO A 262 -7.40 -13.59 5.00
CA PRO A 262 -7.93 -14.87 5.50
C PRO A 262 -8.18 -14.88 7.01
N GLU A 263 -7.41 -14.08 7.76
CA GLU A 263 -7.54 -13.90 9.20
C GLU A 263 -8.86 -13.26 9.60
N PHE A 264 -9.43 -12.36 8.77
CA PHE A 264 -10.75 -11.79 9.01
C PHE A 264 -11.82 -12.90 9.09
N LEU A 265 -11.77 -13.85 8.17
CA LEU A 265 -12.68 -14.98 8.14
C LEU A 265 -12.41 -15.96 9.31
N SER A 266 -11.15 -16.28 9.58
CA SER A 266 -10.79 -17.25 10.62
C SER A 266 -11.06 -16.75 12.04
N ILE A 267 -10.85 -15.46 12.31
CA ILE A 267 -11.13 -14.81 13.60
C ILE A 267 -12.63 -14.61 13.79
N GLY A 268 -13.31 -14.09 12.77
CA GLY A 268 -14.72 -13.75 12.81
C GLY A 268 -15.65 -14.97 12.74
N GLY A 269 -15.23 -16.02 12.03
CA GLY A 269 -16.03 -17.23 11.83
C GLY A 269 -17.42 -16.91 11.26
N ALA A 270 -18.47 -17.54 11.79
CA ALA A 270 -19.84 -17.29 11.35
C ALA A 270 -20.37 -15.87 11.67
N ALA A 271 -19.71 -15.14 12.58
CA ALA A 271 -20.18 -13.82 12.97
C ALA A 271 -19.99 -12.76 11.88
N VAL A 272 -18.98 -12.93 11.01
CA VAL A 272 -18.71 -12.00 9.90
C VAL A 272 -19.53 -12.29 8.65
N GLU A 273 -20.37 -13.32 8.67
CA GLU A 273 -21.30 -13.61 7.57
C GLU A 273 -22.17 -12.38 7.27
N GLY A 274 -22.26 -11.99 6.00
CA GLY A 274 -22.98 -10.80 5.55
C GLY A 274 -22.20 -9.48 5.70
N ALA A 275 -20.99 -9.47 6.25
CA ALA A 275 -20.13 -8.29 6.26
C ALA A 275 -19.75 -7.89 4.83
N VAL A 276 -19.75 -6.58 4.54
CA VAL A 276 -19.46 -6.02 3.21
C VAL A 276 -18.33 -5.01 3.30
N PHE A 277 -17.44 -5.03 2.32
CA PHE A 277 -16.29 -4.14 2.28
C PHE A 277 -15.86 -3.83 0.86
N SER A 278 -15.20 -2.70 0.67
CA SER A 278 -14.54 -2.33 -0.58
C SER A 278 -13.13 -2.92 -0.64
N THR A 279 -12.66 -3.24 -1.85
CA THR A 279 -11.29 -3.70 -2.11
C THR A 279 -10.84 -3.29 -3.51
N HIS A 280 -9.58 -3.60 -3.87
CA HIS A 280 -8.94 -3.09 -5.09
C HIS A 280 -9.03 -4.04 -6.29
N PHE A 281 -9.29 -5.32 -6.04
CA PHE A 281 -9.22 -6.37 -7.06
C PHE A 281 -10.02 -7.60 -6.61
N THR A 282 -10.47 -8.39 -7.56
CA THR A 282 -11.04 -9.72 -7.30
C THR A 282 -10.58 -10.73 -8.33
N SER A 283 -10.28 -11.94 -7.87
CA SER A 283 -9.96 -13.05 -8.77
C SER A 283 -11.18 -13.56 -9.56
N GLU A 284 -12.39 -13.18 -9.16
CA GLU A 284 -13.63 -13.61 -9.82
C GLU A 284 -13.96 -12.79 -11.09
N ALA A 285 -13.39 -11.59 -11.22
CA ALA A 285 -13.62 -10.70 -12.36
C ALA A 285 -12.29 -10.05 -12.81
N PRO A 286 -11.38 -10.81 -13.44
CA PRO A 286 -10.13 -10.26 -13.95
C PRO A 286 -10.41 -9.17 -15.00
N VAL A 287 -9.70 -8.05 -14.92
CA VAL A 287 -10.00 -6.84 -15.72
C VAL A 287 -9.03 -6.62 -16.88
N THR A 288 -7.91 -7.35 -16.93
CA THR A 288 -6.89 -7.27 -17.99
C THR A 288 -6.34 -8.67 -18.31
N GLU A 289 -5.66 -8.81 -19.45
CA GLU A 289 -4.91 -10.04 -19.75
C GLU A 289 -3.78 -10.29 -18.72
N VAL A 290 -3.19 -9.21 -18.16
CA VAL A 290 -2.20 -9.30 -17.10
C VAL A 290 -2.82 -9.90 -15.83
N SER A 291 -4.08 -9.54 -15.51
CA SER A 291 -4.82 -10.15 -14.38
C SER A 291 -4.91 -11.66 -14.52
N GLU A 292 -5.30 -12.15 -15.71
CA GLU A 292 -5.45 -13.59 -15.96
C GLU A 292 -4.12 -14.34 -15.80
N VAL A 293 -3.05 -13.78 -16.37
CA VAL A 293 -1.69 -14.36 -16.26
C VAL A 293 -1.21 -14.36 -14.82
N PHE A 294 -1.37 -13.22 -14.11
CA PHE A 294 -1.02 -13.09 -12.70
C PHE A 294 -1.74 -14.13 -11.82
N LEU A 295 -3.04 -14.29 -12.00
CA LEU A 295 -3.85 -15.26 -11.24
C LEU A 295 -3.37 -16.69 -11.45
N ALA A 296 -3.10 -17.08 -12.71
CA ALA A 296 -2.60 -18.40 -13.06
C ALA A 296 -1.21 -18.67 -12.43
N ASP A 297 -0.31 -17.72 -12.52
CA ASP A 297 1.06 -17.83 -12.01
C ASP A 297 1.08 -17.84 -10.48
N TYR A 298 0.26 -17.00 -9.84
CA TYR A 298 0.14 -16.96 -8.39
C TYR A 298 -0.40 -18.28 -7.83
N GLN A 299 -1.47 -18.81 -8.44
CA GLN A 299 -2.01 -20.11 -8.07
C GLN A 299 -1.00 -21.24 -8.28
N ALA A 300 -0.24 -21.21 -9.37
CA ALA A 300 0.78 -22.22 -9.65
C ALA A 300 1.93 -22.19 -8.63
N LYS A 301 2.33 -20.98 -8.19
CA LYS A 301 3.45 -20.81 -7.26
C LYS A 301 3.06 -21.07 -5.81
N TYR A 302 1.93 -20.50 -5.36
CA TYR A 302 1.56 -20.50 -3.95
C TYR A 302 0.45 -21.50 -3.58
N GLY A 303 -0.21 -22.12 -4.57
CA GLY A 303 -1.26 -23.12 -4.35
C GLY A 303 -2.56 -22.56 -3.75
N LYS A 304 -2.73 -21.23 -3.77
CA LYS A 304 -3.90 -20.52 -3.24
C LYS A 304 -4.34 -19.41 -4.21
N ALA A 305 -5.59 -18.95 -4.08
CA ALA A 305 -6.08 -17.81 -4.85
C ALA A 305 -5.33 -16.52 -4.46
N ALA A 306 -5.06 -15.67 -5.43
CA ALA A 306 -4.54 -14.34 -5.18
C ALA A 306 -5.64 -13.43 -4.62
N ASN A 307 -5.23 -12.43 -3.85
CA ASN A 307 -6.08 -11.34 -3.36
C ASN A 307 -5.60 -9.98 -3.88
N ALA A 308 -6.29 -8.92 -3.50
CA ALA A 308 -5.96 -7.57 -3.94
C ALA A 308 -4.56 -7.13 -3.52
N PHE A 309 -4.08 -7.48 -2.33
CA PHE A 309 -2.76 -7.04 -1.85
C PHE A 309 -1.63 -7.69 -2.63
N ALA A 310 -1.76 -8.97 -2.98
CA ALA A 310 -0.80 -9.64 -3.85
C ALA A 310 -0.78 -9.02 -5.26
N ALA A 311 -1.96 -8.70 -5.82
CA ALA A 311 -2.06 -8.06 -7.12
C ALA A 311 -1.47 -6.65 -7.13
N LEU A 312 -1.70 -5.85 -6.07
CA LEU A 312 -1.11 -4.52 -5.92
C LEU A 312 0.41 -4.56 -5.72
N GLY A 313 0.91 -5.55 -4.96
CA GLY A 313 2.35 -5.77 -4.82
C GLY A 313 3.03 -6.11 -6.15
N TYR A 314 2.38 -6.95 -6.96
CA TYR A 314 2.81 -7.26 -8.32
C TYR A 314 2.87 -5.99 -9.18
N ASP A 315 1.80 -5.19 -9.18
CA ASP A 315 1.71 -3.97 -9.98
C ASP A 315 2.73 -2.91 -9.53
N ALA A 316 2.95 -2.73 -8.24
CA ALA A 316 3.93 -1.78 -7.73
C ALA A 316 5.35 -2.08 -8.21
N TYR A 317 5.74 -3.36 -8.22
CA TYR A 317 7.02 -3.78 -8.78
C TYR A 317 7.09 -3.49 -10.28
N MET A 318 6.06 -3.88 -11.03
CA MET A 318 6.04 -3.75 -12.50
C MET A 318 6.02 -2.28 -12.94
N VAL A 319 5.32 -1.39 -12.24
CA VAL A 319 5.31 0.06 -12.50
C VAL A 319 6.71 0.67 -12.28
N ILE A 320 7.44 0.23 -11.24
CA ILE A 320 8.82 0.69 -11.02
C ILE A 320 9.74 0.22 -12.16
N LEU A 321 9.60 -1.02 -12.63
CA LEU A 321 10.42 -1.50 -13.76
C LEU A 321 10.11 -0.75 -15.06
N ASP A 322 8.84 -0.49 -15.35
CA ASP A 322 8.42 0.34 -16.48
C ASP A 322 9.03 1.75 -16.40
N ALA A 323 9.00 2.35 -15.22
CA ALA A 323 9.62 3.66 -15.00
C ALA A 323 11.16 3.64 -15.20
N ILE A 324 11.85 2.59 -14.74
CA ILE A 324 13.29 2.39 -14.97
C ILE A 324 13.58 2.24 -16.46
N GLU A 325 12.76 1.48 -17.19
CA GLU A 325 12.91 1.28 -18.63
C GLU A 325 12.71 2.58 -19.40
N ARG A 326 11.63 3.33 -19.12
CA ARG A 326 11.36 4.65 -19.73
C ARG A 326 12.44 5.68 -19.42
N ALA A 327 12.95 5.69 -18.18
CA ALA A 327 14.07 6.54 -17.79
C ALA A 327 15.40 6.15 -18.46
N GLY A 328 15.54 4.89 -18.91
CA GLY A 328 16.80 4.35 -19.42
C GLY A 328 17.93 4.39 -18.39
N SER A 329 17.62 4.48 -17.10
CA SER A 329 18.54 4.73 -15.99
C SER A 329 18.03 4.15 -14.69
N ALA A 330 18.95 3.74 -13.81
CA ALA A 330 18.67 3.38 -12.42
C ALA A 330 18.92 4.54 -11.45
N ASP A 331 19.00 5.78 -11.94
CA ASP A 331 19.05 6.98 -11.09
C ASP A 331 17.71 7.25 -10.46
N SER A 332 17.66 7.43 -9.13
CA SER A 332 16.41 7.57 -8.36
C SER A 332 15.56 8.78 -8.80
N VAL A 333 16.20 9.89 -9.17
CA VAL A 333 15.47 11.09 -9.62
C VAL A 333 14.90 10.88 -11.02
N ALA A 334 15.64 10.20 -11.91
CA ALA A 334 15.13 9.85 -13.23
C ALA A 334 13.94 8.85 -13.13
N ILE A 335 14.00 7.89 -12.21
CA ILE A 335 12.90 6.96 -11.93
C ILE A 335 11.68 7.73 -11.40
N GLN A 336 11.86 8.66 -10.48
CA GLN A 336 10.78 9.50 -9.95
C GLN A 336 10.09 10.29 -11.07
N GLN A 337 10.85 10.92 -11.97
CA GLN A 337 10.29 11.65 -13.09
C GLN A 337 9.48 10.75 -14.02
N ALA A 338 10.00 9.56 -14.32
CA ALA A 338 9.30 8.58 -15.14
C ALA A 338 8.03 8.04 -14.43
N LEU A 339 8.05 7.84 -13.11
CA LEU A 339 6.85 7.46 -12.34
C LEU A 339 5.76 8.54 -12.43
N ALA A 340 6.13 9.81 -12.29
CA ALA A 340 5.18 10.94 -12.40
C ALA A 340 4.52 11.03 -13.78
N GLU A 341 5.11 10.45 -14.81
CA GLU A 341 4.60 10.42 -16.21
C GLU A 341 3.89 9.08 -16.53
N THR A 342 3.56 8.26 -15.53
CA THR A 342 2.90 6.98 -15.75
C THR A 342 1.46 7.18 -16.23
N GLU A 343 1.16 6.78 -17.45
CA GLU A 343 -0.16 6.88 -18.07
C GLU A 343 -0.52 5.56 -18.78
N GLY A 344 -1.68 4.99 -18.42
CA GLY A 344 -2.24 3.81 -19.08
C GLY A 344 -1.42 2.53 -18.92
N PHE A 345 -0.62 2.41 -17.85
CA PHE A 345 0.10 1.17 -17.55
C PHE A 345 -0.90 0.04 -17.29
N VAL A 346 -0.76 -1.08 -18.01
CA VAL A 346 -1.66 -2.23 -17.88
C VAL A 346 -1.13 -3.19 -16.81
N GLY A 347 -1.74 -3.14 -15.63
CA GLY A 347 -1.40 -3.97 -14.47
C GLY A 347 -2.35 -5.15 -14.25
N ALA A 348 -2.06 -5.94 -13.24
CA ALA A 348 -2.94 -7.02 -12.77
C ALA A 348 -4.23 -6.49 -12.14
N THR A 349 -4.19 -5.30 -11.53
CA THR A 349 -5.35 -4.66 -10.90
C THR A 349 -6.08 -3.66 -11.83
N GLY A 350 -5.82 -3.68 -13.12
CA GLY A 350 -6.39 -2.78 -14.13
C GLY A 350 -5.39 -1.79 -14.69
N ASN A 351 -5.88 -0.80 -15.43
CA ASN A 351 -5.06 0.27 -15.94
C ASN A 351 -4.66 1.24 -14.83
N ILE A 352 -3.39 1.65 -14.82
CA ILE A 352 -2.81 2.57 -13.84
C ILE A 352 -2.37 3.84 -14.57
N THR A 353 -2.99 4.95 -14.23
CA THR A 353 -2.55 6.30 -14.56
C THR A 353 -2.38 7.05 -13.25
N LEU A 354 -1.22 7.63 -13.04
CA LEU A 354 -0.94 8.43 -11.85
C LEU A 354 -1.32 9.88 -12.12
N ASP A 355 -2.03 10.48 -11.18
CA ASP A 355 -2.38 11.89 -11.24
C ASP A 355 -1.22 12.81 -10.79
N GLU A 356 -1.46 14.09 -10.72
CA GLU A 356 -0.47 15.11 -10.33
C GLU A 356 0.04 14.94 -8.87
N ASN A 357 -0.66 14.18 -8.04
CA ASN A 357 -0.27 13.86 -6.67
C ASN A 357 0.45 12.51 -6.56
N GLY A 358 0.56 11.75 -7.64
CA GLY A 358 1.08 10.39 -7.66
C GLY A 358 0.06 9.33 -7.22
N ASP A 359 -1.24 9.66 -7.27
CA ASP A 359 -2.34 8.77 -6.91
C ASP A 359 -2.89 8.06 -8.16
N ALA A 360 -3.16 6.76 -8.05
CA ALA A 360 -3.79 6.03 -9.14
C ALA A 360 -5.31 6.25 -9.17
N VAL A 361 -5.84 6.60 -10.34
CA VAL A 361 -7.28 6.63 -10.59
C VAL A 361 -7.74 5.23 -10.98
N LYS A 362 -8.53 4.58 -10.12
CA LYS A 362 -8.91 3.17 -10.27
C LYS A 362 -10.33 2.90 -9.77
N SER A 363 -10.95 1.85 -10.33
CA SER A 363 -12.20 1.30 -9.84
C SER A 363 -12.04 0.62 -8.47
N ALA A 364 -13.13 0.54 -7.72
CA ALA A 364 -13.23 -0.24 -6.49
C ALA A 364 -14.10 -1.48 -6.71
N VAL A 365 -13.75 -2.56 -6.04
CA VAL A 365 -14.56 -3.78 -5.95
C VAL A 365 -15.30 -3.78 -4.61
N ILE A 366 -16.55 -4.21 -4.59
CA ILE A 366 -17.30 -4.48 -3.36
C ILE A 366 -17.42 -6.00 -3.21
N ASN A 367 -16.94 -6.50 -2.08
CA ASN A 367 -17.05 -7.90 -1.68
C ASN A 367 -17.98 -8.05 -0.47
N LYS A 368 -18.55 -9.24 -0.33
CA LYS A 368 -19.36 -9.68 0.81
C LYS A 368 -18.80 -10.99 1.36
N VAL A 369 -18.89 -11.19 2.65
CA VAL A 369 -18.68 -12.51 3.24
C VAL A 369 -19.94 -13.34 3.06
N GLU A 370 -19.82 -14.46 2.34
CA GLU A 370 -20.92 -15.40 2.11
C GLU A 370 -20.40 -16.84 2.10
N GLY A 371 -20.99 -17.70 2.94
CA GLY A 371 -20.54 -19.07 3.10
C GLY A 371 -19.10 -19.21 3.60
N GLY A 372 -18.63 -18.25 4.41
CA GLY A 372 -17.27 -18.21 4.94
C GLY A 372 -16.20 -17.86 3.90
N LYS A 373 -16.56 -17.17 2.82
CA LYS A 373 -15.67 -16.72 1.74
C LYS A 373 -15.96 -15.28 1.38
N PHE A 374 -14.99 -14.61 0.78
CA PHE A 374 -15.21 -13.35 0.09
C PHE A 374 -15.85 -13.63 -1.28
N VAL A 375 -16.98 -13.01 -1.55
CA VAL A 375 -17.76 -13.15 -2.78
C VAL A 375 -17.89 -11.77 -3.42
N TYR A 376 -17.56 -11.70 -4.69
CA TYR A 376 -17.68 -10.49 -5.50
C TYR A 376 -19.15 -10.07 -5.65
N LEU A 377 -19.45 -8.80 -5.40
CA LEU A 377 -20.76 -8.21 -5.63
C LEU A 377 -20.79 -7.34 -6.88
N THR A 378 -19.90 -6.36 -6.95
CA THR A 378 -19.86 -5.39 -8.05
C THR A 378 -18.53 -4.64 -8.11
N THR A 379 -18.29 -4.00 -9.25
CA THR A 379 -17.22 -3.03 -9.44
C THR A 379 -17.83 -1.63 -9.57
N VAL A 380 -17.20 -0.64 -8.97
CA VAL A 380 -17.59 0.78 -9.01
C VAL A 380 -16.48 1.57 -9.67
N GLU A 381 -16.81 2.26 -10.75
CA GLU A 381 -15.88 3.15 -11.46
C GLU A 381 -15.69 4.47 -10.71
N PRO A 382 -14.52 5.14 -10.86
CA PRO A 382 -14.21 6.43 -10.24
C PRO A 382 -15.16 7.55 -10.61
#